data_c0543030e15c9f1e8367c15a62c67e1d
#
_entry.id   c0543030e15c9f1e8367c15a62c67e1d
#
_cell.length_a   1.000
_cell.length_b   1.000
_cell.length_c   1.000
_cell.angle_alpha   90.00
_cell.angle_beta   90.00
_cell.angle_gamma   90.00
#
_symmetry.space_group_name_H-M   'P 1'
#
loop_
_entity.id
_entity.type
_entity.pdbx_description
1 polymer ?
#
loop_
_entity_poly.entity_id
_entity_poly.type
_entity_poly.pdbx_seq_one_letter_code
_entity_poly.pdbx_strand_id
1 'polypeptide(L)'
;YEDRRTINKISKLVPGQRQTVMGKIMLAGKVRTARRSLYQVVVSDGTGTVTLVWFQFNERYLKTAYKNGSSVILTSEVTLGYRDTLQIVHPRPEDIEVIDEGEEMDEDNIHFNRIVPIYPLTEGLKQRRMRRIMKSVVDTYGSSVGSFLPVEIIKKRDILEYGPALK
;
A
#
# COMPACT_ATOMS: atom_id res chain seq x y z
N TYR A 1 7.19 8.32 -3.02
CA TYR A 1 7.41 7.58 -1.77
C TYR A 1 6.16 7.66 -0.91
N GLU A 2 5.92 6.62 -0.12
CA GLU A 2 4.83 6.54 0.84
C GLU A 2 5.39 6.17 2.22
N ASP A 3 4.99 6.92 3.25
CA ASP A 3 5.39 6.64 4.62
C ASP A 3 4.47 5.56 5.21
N ARG A 4 5.02 4.37 5.43
CA ARG A 4 4.35 3.21 6.04
C ARG A 4 5.00 2.80 7.36
N ARG A 5 5.71 3.71 8.02
CA ARG A 5 6.34 3.45 9.32
C ARG A 5 5.31 3.22 10.42
N THR A 6 4.13 3.82 10.27
CA THR A 6 3.05 3.65 11.24
C THR A 6 1.88 2.94 10.58
N ILE A 7 1.61 1.70 11.00
CA ILE A 7 0.39 0.97 10.67
C ILE A 7 -0.60 1.18 11.80
N ASN A 8 -1.73 1.81 11.49
CA ASN A 8 -2.75 2.12 12.47
C ASN A 8 -3.71 0.94 12.64
N LYS A 9 -4.23 0.75 13.86
CA LYS A 9 -5.37 -0.12 14.09
C LYS A 9 -6.63 0.52 13.53
N ILE A 10 -7.51 -0.27 12.90
CA ILE A 10 -8.73 0.23 12.28
C ILE A 10 -9.61 0.95 13.32
N SER A 11 -9.66 0.43 14.56
CA SER A 11 -10.39 1.07 15.67
C SER A 11 -9.87 2.45 16.07
N LYS A 12 -8.67 2.83 15.63
CA LYS A 12 -8.02 4.13 15.95
C LYS A 12 -7.93 5.07 14.76
N LEU A 13 -8.56 4.72 13.64
CA LEU A 13 -8.56 5.56 12.46
C LEU A 13 -9.31 6.87 12.71
N VAL A 14 -8.74 7.97 12.24
CA VAL A 14 -9.30 9.31 12.35
C VAL A 14 -9.83 9.73 10.98
N PRO A 15 -11.14 9.98 10.83
CA PRO A 15 -11.70 10.47 9.58
C PRO A 15 -11.08 11.80 9.13
N GLY A 16 -10.95 11.99 7.82
CA GLY A 16 -10.30 13.16 7.22
C GLY A 16 -8.78 13.10 7.17
N GLN A 17 -8.17 12.01 7.62
CA GLN A 17 -6.72 11.82 7.58
C GLN A 17 -6.32 10.67 6.66
N ARG A 18 -5.18 10.86 5.96
CA ARG A 18 -4.54 9.78 5.21
C ARG A 18 -3.73 8.91 6.16
N GLN A 19 -4.11 7.64 6.27
CA GLN A 19 -3.53 6.70 7.22
C GLN A 19 -3.29 5.33 6.57
N THR A 20 -2.30 4.61 7.10
CA THR A 20 -2.00 3.24 6.65
C THR A 20 -2.59 2.24 7.62
N VAL A 21 -3.30 1.26 7.08
CA VAL A 21 -3.82 0.10 7.83
C VAL A 21 -3.46 -1.20 7.12
N MET A 22 -3.40 -2.26 7.88
CA MET A 22 -3.25 -3.62 7.37
C MET A 22 -4.40 -4.48 7.91
N GLY A 23 -4.99 -5.29 7.07
CA GLY A 23 -6.10 -6.17 7.48
C GLY A 23 -6.39 -7.26 6.46
N LYS A 24 -7.41 -8.07 6.75
CA LYS A 24 -7.92 -9.11 5.85
C LYS A 24 -9.24 -8.68 5.21
N ILE A 25 -9.43 -9.04 3.96
CA ILE A 25 -10.69 -8.89 3.25
C ILE A 25 -11.68 -9.92 3.83
N MET A 26 -12.70 -9.42 4.51
CA MET A 26 -13.76 -10.24 5.09
C MET A 26 -14.87 -10.53 4.08
N LEU A 27 -15.19 -9.52 3.27
CA LEU A 27 -16.25 -9.59 2.27
C LEU A 27 -15.90 -8.69 1.08
N ALA A 28 -16.10 -9.19 -0.12
CA ALA A 28 -16.02 -8.40 -1.34
C ALA A 28 -17.20 -8.73 -2.26
N GLY A 29 -17.91 -7.72 -2.73
CA GLY A 29 -19.07 -7.95 -3.61
C GLY A 29 -19.84 -6.71 -3.99
N LYS A 30 -20.73 -6.91 -4.96
CA LYS A 30 -21.68 -5.92 -5.43
C LYS A 30 -22.88 -5.85 -4.49
N VAL A 31 -23.22 -4.64 -4.10
CA VAL A 31 -24.40 -4.34 -3.29
C VAL A 31 -25.35 -3.45 -4.09
N ARG A 32 -26.63 -3.81 -4.09
CA ARG A 32 -27.69 -2.98 -4.67
C ARG A 32 -28.38 -2.20 -3.57
N THR A 33 -28.44 -0.90 -3.75
CA THR A 33 -29.27 -0.02 -2.92
C THR A 33 -30.49 0.42 -3.72
N ALA A 34 -31.46 1.07 -3.09
CA ALA A 34 -32.65 1.57 -3.76
C ALA A 34 -32.35 2.56 -4.91
N ARG A 35 -31.20 3.23 -4.89
CA ARG A 35 -30.87 4.27 -5.87
C ARG A 35 -29.76 3.87 -6.85
N ARG A 36 -28.84 2.97 -6.45
CA ARG A 36 -27.66 2.61 -7.26
C ARG A 36 -27.02 1.29 -6.82
N SER A 37 -26.25 0.71 -7.73
CA SER A 37 -25.33 -0.37 -7.38
C SER A 37 -23.97 0.21 -6.98
N LEU A 38 -23.33 -0.41 -6.02
CA LEU A 38 -21.96 -0.12 -5.61
C LEU A 38 -21.20 -1.43 -5.38
N TYR A 39 -19.88 -1.38 -5.42
CA TYR A 39 -19.03 -2.49 -5.02
C TYR A 39 -18.40 -2.16 -3.67
N GLN A 40 -18.40 -3.12 -2.77
CA GLN A 40 -17.84 -2.99 -1.43
C GLN A 40 -16.80 -4.06 -1.16
N VAL A 41 -15.74 -3.65 -0.47
CA VAL A 41 -14.76 -4.57 0.11
C VAL A 41 -14.62 -4.20 1.58
N VAL A 42 -14.95 -5.11 2.47
CA VAL A 42 -14.85 -4.93 3.92
C VAL A 42 -13.53 -5.51 4.38
N VAL A 43 -12.71 -4.69 5.02
CA VAL A 43 -11.41 -5.07 5.57
C VAL A 43 -11.47 -4.99 7.08
N SER A 44 -10.91 -5.99 7.76
CA SER A 44 -10.79 -6.05 9.22
C SER A 44 -9.37 -6.42 9.65
N ASP A 45 -8.93 -5.82 10.74
CA ASP A 45 -7.68 -6.17 11.46
C ASP A 45 -7.95 -6.86 12.80
N GLY A 46 -9.22 -7.22 13.07
CA GLY A 46 -9.68 -7.76 14.34
C GLY A 46 -10.02 -6.70 15.39
N THR A 47 -9.64 -5.43 15.21
CA THR A 47 -9.98 -4.32 16.13
C THR A 47 -11.15 -3.49 15.63
N GLY A 48 -11.44 -3.55 14.34
CA GLY A 48 -12.51 -2.83 13.68
C GLY A 48 -12.66 -3.24 12.23
N THR A 49 -13.50 -2.50 11.51
CA THR A 49 -13.71 -2.68 10.07
C THR A 49 -13.65 -1.35 9.34
N VAL A 50 -13.11 -1.36 8.13
CA VAL A 50 -13.19 -0.25 7.17
C VAL A 50 -13.73 -0.77 5.85
N THR A 51 -14.61 -0.02 5.21
CA THR A 51 -15.27 -0.43 3.96
C THR A 51 -14.73 0.40 2.80
N LEU A 52 -14.17 -0.27 1.79
CA LEU A 52 -13.83 0.34 0.52
C LEU A 52 -15.06 0.35 -0.38
N VAL A 53 -15.36 1.49 -1.01
CA VAL A 53 -16.60 1.68 -1.78
C VAL A 53 -16.31 2.24 -3.17
N TRP A 54 -16.83 1.58 -4.20
CA TRP A 54 -16.80 2.08 -5.58
C TRP A 54 -18.23 2.23 -6.11
N PHE A 55 -18.58 3.42 -6.56
CA PHE A 55 -19.86 3.71 -7.20
C PHE A 55 -19.82 3.50 -8.72
N GLN A 56 -18.64 3.71 -9.31
CA GLN A 56 -18.33 3.36 -10.69
C GLN A 56 -17.24 2.29 -10.67
N PHE A 57 -17.52 1.12 -11.23
CA PHE A 57 -16.61 -0.01 -11.09
C PHE A 57 -16.74 -1.01 -12.22
N ASN A 58 -15.63 -1.69 -12.52
CA ASN A 58 -15.61 -2.91 -13.31
C ASN A 58 -15.70 -4.11 -12.34
N GLU A 59 -16.86 -4.76 -12.28
CA GLU A 59 -17.11 -5.85 -11.34
C GLU A 59 -16.13 -7.02 -11.53
N ARG A 60 -15.83 -7.36 -12.79
CA ARG A 60 -14.90 -8.46 -13.10
C ARG A 60 -13.49 -8.16 -12.56
N TYR A 61 -13.03 -6.93 -12.74
CA TYR A 61 -11.73 -6.50 -12.22
C TYR A 61 -11.69 -6.56 -10.69
N LEU A 62 -12.64 -5.93 -10.01
CA LEU A 62 -12.65 -5.87 -8.54
C LEU A 62 -12.80 -7.26 -7.91
N LYS A 63 -13.63 -8.14 -8.49
CA LYS A 63 -13.78 -9.52 -8.03
C LYS A 63 -12.49 -10.34 -8.15
N THR A 64 -11.69 -10.08 -9.18
CA THR A 64 -10.40 -10.75 -9.37
C THR A 64 -9.32 -10.17 -8.45
N ALA A 65 -9.32 -8.84 -8.29
CA ALA A 65 -8.31 -8.14 -7.50
C ALA A 65 -8.49 -8.32 -5.98
N TYR A 66 -9.74 -8.37 -5.50
CA TYR A 66 -10.04 -8.40 -4.06
C TYR A 66 -10.80 -9.67 -3.69
N LYS A 67 -10.05 -10.70 -3.31
CA LYS A 67 -10.62 -11.99 -2.89
C LYS A 67 -10.83 -12.00 -1.38
N ASN A 68 -11.90 -12.65 -0.92
CA ASN A 68 -12.13 -12.88 0.50
C ASN A 68 -10.96 -13.69 1.11
N GLY A 69 -10.53 -13.31 2.30
CA GLY A 69 -9.41 -13.94 3.00
C GLY A 69 -8.03 -13.35 2.67
N SER A 70 -7.87 -12.64 1.52
CA SER A 70 -6.59 -12.01 1.18
C SER A 70 -6.24 -10.90 2.17
N SER A 71 -4.97 -10.80 2.51
CA SER A 71 -4.44 -9.68 3.30
C SER A 71 -4.21 -8.47 2.41
N VAL A 72 -4.44 -7.27 2.95
CA VAL A 72 -4.25 -6.00 2.24
C VAL A 72 -3.56 -4.97 3.11
N ILE A 73 -2.75 -4.13 2.48
CA ILE A 73 -2.27 -2.87 3.05
C ILE A 73 -2.98 -1.74 2.30
N LEU A 74 -3.53 -0.82 3.06
CA LEU A 74 -4.27 0.34 2.56
C LEU A 74 -3.61 1.60 3.06
N THR A 75 -3.34 2.57 2.17
CA THR A 75 -2.90 3.90 2.58
C THR A 75 -3.79 4.93 1.88
N SER A 76 -4.79 5.42 2.58
CA SER A 76 -5.77 6.33 1.99
C SER A 76 -6.41 7.23 3.05
N GLU A 77 -7.12 8.25 2.58
CA GLU A 77 -7.94 9.08 3.44
C GLU A 77 -9.21 8.31 3.83
N VAL A 78 -9.47 8.28 5.13
CA VAL A 78 -10.65 7.62 5.69
C VAL A 78 -11.76 8.65 5.86
N THR A 79 -12.97 8.30 5.50
CA THR A 79 -14.17 9.13 5.66
C THR A 79 -15.23 8.40 6.47
N LEU A 80 -16.23 9.13 6.95
CA LEU A 80 -17.43 8.54 7.57
C LEU A 80 -18.48 8.25 6.52
N GLY A 81 -19.00 7.06 6.53
CA GLY A 81 -20.14 6.64 5.73
C GLY A 81 -21.45 6.66 6.50
N TYR A 82 -22.41 5.89 6.00
CA TYR A 82 -23.70 5.76 6.64
C TYR A 82 -23.56 5.15 8.05
N ARG A 83 -24.24 5.75 9.04
CA ARG A 83 -24.17 5.37 10.46
C ARG A 83 -22.75 5.40 11.03
N ASP A 84 -21.99 6.42 10.65
CA ASP A 84 -20.62 6.67 11.13
C ASP A 84 -19.64 5.50 10.90
N THR A 85 -19.94 4.66 9.90
CA THR A 85 -19.02 3.57 9.52
C THR A 85 -17.80 4.15 8.81
N LEU A 86 -16.60 3.63 9.15
CA LEU A 86 -15.37 4.02 8.47
C LEU A 86 -15.38 3.51 7.03
N GLN A 87 -15.16 4.41 6.09
CA GLN A 87 -15.12 4.07 4.68
C GLN A 87 -14.00 4.80 3.93
N ILE A 88 -13.59 4.21 2.82
CA ILE A 88 -12.69 4.80 1.83
C ILE A 88 -13.43 4.77 0.49
N VAL A 89 -13.66 5.94 -0.09
CA VAL A 89 -14.45 6.08 -1.31
C VAL A 89 -13.52 6.17 -2.50
N HIS A 90 -13.76 5.32 -3.50
CA HIS A 90 -12.96 5.25 -4.73
C HIS A 90 -11.45 5.20 -4.49
N PRO A 91 -10.94 4.29 -3.62
CA PRO A 91 -9.50 4.20 -3.42
C PRO A 91 -8.81 3.88 -4.75
N ARG A 92 -7.66 4.50 -4.97
CA ARG A 92 -6.87 4.28 -6.19
C ARG A 92 -6.18 2.92 -6.11
N PRO A 93 -5.89 2.27 -7.25
CA PRO A 93 -5.17 0.99 -7.25
C PRO A 93 -3.83 1.02 -6.51
N GLU A 94 -3.13 2.16 -6.56
CA GLU A 94 -1.87 2.37 -5.85
C GLU A 94 -2.03 2.52 -4.32
N ASP A 95 -3.20 2.90 -3.84
CA ASP A 95 -3.51 3.01 -2.41
C ASP A 95 -3.75 1.64 -1.75
N ILE A 96 -3.96 0.59 -2.56
CA ILE A 96 -4.29 -0.76 -2.08
C ILE A 96 -3.25 -1.75 -2.58
N GLU A 97 -2.63 -2.44 -1.67
CA GLU A 97 -1.69 -3.51 -1.97
C GLU A 97 -2.22 -4.83 -1.43
N VAL A 98 -2.61 -5.73 -2.32
CA VAL A 98 -3.07 -7.07 -1.96
C VAL A 98 -1.85 -7.96 -1.77
N ILE A 99 -1.82 -8.70 -0.65
CA ILE A 99 -0.81 -9.69 -0.31
C ILE A 99 -1.39 -11.04 -0.71
N ASP A 100 -0.77 -11.71 -1.67
CA ASP A 100 -1.22 -13.03 -2.12
C ASP A 100 -0.93 -14.09 -1.04
N GLU A 101 -1.82 -15.10 -0.93
CA GLU A 101 -1.61 -16.25 -0.04
C GLU A 101 -0.33 -17.01 -0.46
N GLY A 102 0.57 -17.22 0.49
CA GLY A 102 1.88 -17.86 0.26
C GLY A 102 3.02 -16.88 -0.04
N GLU A 103 2.77 -15.59 -0.19
CA GLU A 103 3.83 -14.60 -0.03
C GLU A 103 4.14 -14.48 1.46
N GLU A 104 5.19 -15.17 1.91
CA GLU A 104 5.71 -15.01 3.25
C GLU A 104 5.97 -13.52 3.51
N MET A 105 5.66 -13.08 4.72
CA MET A 105 6.09 -11.78 5.21
C MET A 105 7.62 -11.85 5.24
N ASP A 106 8.27 -11.46 4.12
CA ASP A 106 9.71 -11.44 3.98
C ASP A 106 10.32 -10.85 5.26
N GLU A 107 11.26 -11.55 5.88
CA GLU A 107 11.97 -11.09 7.08
C GLU A 107 12.57 -9.70 6.88
N ASP A 108 12.92 -9.34 5.66
CA ASP A 108 13.44 -8.05 5.24
C ASP A 108 12.42 -6.90 5.21
N ASN A 109 11.15 -7.18 5.39
CA ASN A 109 10.07 -6.21 5.57
C ASN A 109 10.13 -4.97 4.64
N ILE A 110 10.39 -5.18 3.34
CA ILE A 110 10.58 -4.10 2.36
C ILE A 110 9.29 -3.35 1.99
N HIS A 111 8.16 -3.76 2.53
CA HIS A 111 6.84 -3.27 2.12
C HIS A 111 6.12 -2.43 3.18
N PHE A 112 6.55 -2.50 4.43
CA PHE A 112 5.95 -1.78 5.57
C PHE A 112 6.98 -1.51 6.68
N ASN A 113 6.62 -0.76 7.74
CA ASN A 113 7.49 -0.24 8.80
C ASN A 113 8.64 0.65 8.28
N ARG A 114 8.49 1.24 7.11
CA ARG A 114 9.47 2.13 6.48
C ARG A 114 8.81 3.04 5.45
N ILE A 115 9.57 4.00 4.97
CA ILE A 115 9.20 4.76 3.78
C ILE A 115 9.44 3.83 2.58
N VAL A 116 8.39 3.60 1.79
CA VAL A 116 8.45 2.70 0.63
C VAL A 116 8.40 3.50 -0.68
N PRO A 117 9.17 3.09 -1.69
CA PRO A 117 9.06 3.68 -3.02
C PRO A 117 7.76 3.25 -3.70
N ILE A 118 7.16 4.18 -4.45
CA ILE A 118 6.04 3.94 -5.34
C ILE A 118 6.55 4.07 -6.77
N TYR A 119 6.48 3.00 -7.53
CA TYR A 119 6.95 2.93 -8.90
C TYR A 119 5.79 3.11 -9.89
N PRO A 120 6.00 3.82 -11.02
CA PRO A 120 5.09 3.72 -12.14
C PRO A 120 5.13 2.29 -12.67
N LEU A 121 3.96 1.67 -12.81
CA LEU A 121 3.85 0.26 -13.21
C LEU A 121 3.10 0.13 -14.52
N THR A 122 3.42 -0.95 -15.25
CA THR A 122 2.66 -1.41 -16.41
C THR A 122 1.74 -2.57 -16.02
N GLU A 123 0.79 -2.90 -16.91
CA GLU A 123 -0.13 -4.01 -16.68
C GLU A 123 0.60 -5.32 -16.34
N GLY A 124 0.13 -6.02 -15.34
CA GLY A 124 0.69 -7.29 -14.87
C GLY A 124 1.87 -7.17 -13.89
N LEU A 125 2.42 -5.97 -13.65
CA LEU A 125 3.49 -5.76 -12.68
C LEU A 125 2.95 -5.12 -11.40
N LYS A 126 3.10 -5.81 -10.26
CA LYS A 126 2.67 -5.34 -8.94
C LYS A 126 3.80 -4.57 -8.22
N GLN A 127 3.44 -3.58 -7.37
CA GLN A 127 4.39 -2.79 -6.56
C GLN A 127 5.35 -3.68 -5.74
N ARG A 128 4.83 -4.73 -5.10
CA ARG A 128 5.67 -5.66 -4.31
C ARG A 128 6.76 -6.31 -5.15
N ARG A 129 6.40 -6.82 -6.33
CA ARG A 129 7.37 -7.43 -7.25
C ARG A 129 8.42 -6.44 -7.71
N MET A 130 8.01 -5.20 -8.04
CA MET A 130 8.94 -4.16 -8.45
C MET A 130 9.90 -3.78 -7.32
N ARG A 131 9.41 -3.63 -6.09
CA ARG A 131 10.28 -3.37 -4.92
C ARG A 131 11.29 -4.48 -4.70
N ARG A 132 10.90 -5.77 -4.80
CA ARG A 132 11.85 -6.89 -4.70
C ARG A 132 12.94 -6.83 -5.77
N ILE A 133 12.55 -6.58 -7.02
CA ILE A 133 13.51 -6.43 -8.13
C ILE A 133 14.48 -5.28 -7.82
N MET A 134 13.96 -4.12 -7.46
CA MET A 134 14.80 -2.96 -7.16
C MET A 134 15.71 -3.19 -5.95
N LYS A 135 15.21 -3.85 -4.89
CA LYS A 135 16.04 -4.23 -3.74
C LYS A 135 17.18 -5.13 -4.18
N SER A 136 16.89 -6.19 -4.94
CA SER A 136 17.93 -7.11 -5.45
C SER A 136 18.99 -6.39 -6.29
N VAL A 137 18.58 -5.44 -7.14
CA VAL A 137 19.51 -4.62 -7.93
C VAL A 137 20.37 -3.74 -7.03
N VAL A 138 19.77 -3.06 -6.04
CA VAL A 138 20.51 -2.20 -5.12
C VAL A 138 21.46 -2.99 -4.23
N ASP A 139 21.04 -4.16 -3.75
CA ASP A 139 21.90 -5.04 -2.92
C ASP A 139 23.10 -5.56 -3.73
N THR A 140 22.88 -5.91 -5.00
CA THR A 140 23.92 -6.46 -5.86
C THR A 140 24.88 -5.40 -6.39
N TYR A 141 24.37 -4.28 -6.84
CA TYR A 141 25.13 -3.28 -7.60
C TYR A 141 25.32 -1.95 -6.87
N GLY A 142 24.55 -1.66 -5.82
CA GLY A 142 24.57 -0.36 -5.14
C GLY A 142 25.94 0.02 -4.60
N SER A 143 26.74 -0.94 -4.14
CA SER A 143 28.10 -0.70 -3.66
C SER A 143 29.12 -0.40 -4.77
N SER A 144 28.82 -0.77 -6.01
CA SER A 144 29.69 -0.52 -7.17
C SER A 144 29.41 0.83 -7.87
N VAL A 145 28.34 1.51 -7.47
CA VAL A 145 27.98 2.80 -8.05
C VAL A 145 28.76 3.92 -7.35
N GLY A 146 29.69 4.54 -8.09
CA GLY A 146 30.47 5.68 -7.59
C GLY A 146 29.65 6.96 -7.44
N SER A 147 30.05 7.81 -6.51
CA SER A 147 29.45 9.13 -6.37
C SER A 147 29.91 10.07 -7.50
N PHE A 148 28.98 10.85 -8.05
CA PHE A 148 29.29 11.90 -9.01
C PHE A 148 29.79 13.18 -8.34
N LEU A 149 29.62 13.30 -7.02
CA LEU A 149 30.03 14.46 -6.26
C LEU A 149 31.50 14.33 -5.84
N PRO A 150 32.30 15.43 -5.91
CA PRO A 150 33.63 15.42 -5.31
C PRO A 150 33.61 15.09 -3.83
N VAL A 151 34.59 14.31 -3.39
CA VAL A 151 34.71 13.82 -2.00
C VAL A 151 34.72 14.96 -0.99
N GLU A 152 35.30 16.12 -1.35
CA GLU A 152 35.33 17.33 -0.52
C GLU A 152 33.93 17.88 -0.25
N ILE A 153 33.04 17.85 -1.25
CA ILE A 153 31.65 18.31 -1.10
C ILE A 153 30.88 17.34 -0.22
N ILE A 154 31.04 16.03 -0.43
CA ILE A 154 30.40 14.99 0.35
C ILE A 154 30.74 15.17 1.84
N LYS A 155 32.04 15.29 2.16
CA LYS A 155 32.53 15.48 3.53
C LYS A 155 32.08 16.83 4.12
N LYS A 156 32.19 17.94 3.37
CA LYS A 156 31.86 19.28 3.85
C LYS A 156 30.38 19.45 4.15
N ARG A 157 29.50 18.72 3.45
CA ARG A 157 28.03 18.83 3.56
C ARG A 157 27.40 17.67 4.31
N ASP A 158 28.20 16.73 4.80
CA ASP A 158 27.73 15.51 5.47
C ASP A 158 26.66 14.76 4.64
N ILE A 159 26.95 14.57 3.35
CA ILE A 159 26.07 13.89 2.40
C ILE A 159 26.49 12.44 2.30
N LEU A 160 25.51 11.52 2.27
CA LEU A 160 25.79 10.11 1.99
C LEU A 160 26.33 9.93 0.59
N GLU A 161 27.31 9.04 0.44
CA GLU A 161 27.73 8.58 -0.88
C GLU A 161 26.58 7.91 -1.63
N TYR A 162 26.63 7.91 -2.95
CA TYR A 162 25.53 7.46 -3.79
C TYR A 162 25.11 6.01 -3.50
N GLY A 163 26.05 5.09 -3.37
CA GLY A 163 25.79 3.68 -3.06
C GLY A 163 25.06 3.47 -1.74
N PRO A 164 25.56 3.99 -0.60
CA PRO A 164 24.84 3.97 0.68
C PRO A 164 23.48 4.67 0.65
N ALA A 165 23.34 5.75 -0.11
CA ALA A 165 22.08 6.51 -0.22
C ALA A 165 20.96 5.75 -0.97
N LEU A 166 21.33 4.73 -1.76
CA LEU A 166 20.36 3.87 -2.47
C LEU A 166 19.81 2.72 -1.59
N LYS A 167 20.45 2.40 -0.49
CA LYS A 167 20.06 1.34 0.46
C LYS A 167 19.11 1.87 1.53
#